data_58d02f982c0be6c617cf2df3a778b74d
#
_entry.id   58d02f982c0be6c617cf2df3a778b74d
#
_cell.length_a   1.000
_cell.length_b   1.000
_cell.length_c   1.000
_cell.angle_alpha   90.00
_cell.angle_beta   90.00
_cell.angle_gamma   90.00
#
_symmetry.space_group_name_H-M   'P 1'
#
loop_
_entity.id
_entity.type
_entity.pdbx_description
1 polymer ?
#
loop_
_entity_poly.entity_id
_entity_poly.type
_entity_poly.pdbx_seq_one_letter_code
_entity_poly.pdbx_strand_id
1 'polypeptide(L)'
;MNRWVMSYLALALRREGFAVQTLSYRTMRGTLAEHLARVAERIAALEAPRLHLVGHSLGGVIALRYLQRRADPRVRRAVLLGSPVAGCRAAADLARSSGGELLLGGSLGVWREPVDVSVDPRFEVGAIAGTVAFGLGRMVTRLPKPNDGVVCLDETKFPALRDHLALPVGHTLMLASPQIARQTAAFLRNGEFRR
;
A
#
# COMPACT_ATOMS: atom_id res chain seq x y z
N MET A 1 -6.74 -5.39 7.88
CA MET A 1 -6.36 -6.47 6.93
C MET A 1 -5.79 -7.63 7.71
N ASN A 2 -6.19 -8.86 7.40
CA ASN A 2 -5.69 -10.05 8.10
C ASN A 2 -4.30 -10.42 7.54
N ARG A 3 -3.37 -10.86 8.41
CA ARG A 3 -2.01 -11.32 8.04
C ARG A 3 -2.01 -12.43 6.96
N TRP A 4 -3.04 -13.25 6.91
CA TRP A 4 -3.16 -14.34 5.93
C TRP A 4 -3.27 -13.87 4.48
N VAL A 5 -3.80 -12.68 4.25
CA VAL A 5 -3.94 -12.10 2.90
C VAL A 5 -2.57 -11.79 2.28
N MET A 6 -1.57 -11.49 3.11
CA MET A 6 -0.19 -11.21 2.67
C MET A 6 0.72 -12.46 2.66
N SER A 7 0.18 -13.65 2.99
CA SER A 7 1.02 -14.84 3.24
C SER A 7 1.81 -15.28 2.02
N TYR A 8 1.21 -15.27 0.83
CA TYR A 8 1.92 -15.63 -0.39
C TYR A 8 3.08 -14.67 -0.68
N LEU A 9 2.80 -13.36 -0.65
CA LEU A 9 3.83 -12.34 -0.89
C LEU A 9 4.95 -12.43 0.15
N ALA A 10 4.60 -12.65 1.42
CA ALA A 10 5.58 -12.84 2.49
C ALA A 10 6.45 -14.07 2.25
N LEU A 11 5.85 -15.20 1.85
CA LEU A 11 6.60 -16.41 1.51
C LEU A 11 7.53 -16.19 0.30
N ALA A 12 7.02 -15.53 -0.75
CA ALA A 12 7.80 -15.23 -1.94
C ALA A 12 9.00 -14.31 -1.61
N LEU A 13 8.80 -13.28 -0.79
CA LEU A 13 9.90 -12.40 -0.37
C LEU A 13 10.91 -13.11 0.55
N ARG A 14 10.47 -14.07 1.38
CA ARG A 14 11.40 -14.92 2.14
C ARG A 14 12.28 -15.77 1.24
N ARG A 15 11.71 -16.35 0.16
CA ARG A 15 12.48 -17.09 -0.87
C ARG A 15 13.48 -16.20 -1.61
N GLU A 16 13.20 -14.90 -1.68
CA GLU A 16 14.12 -13.88 -2.18
C GLU A 16 15.15 -13.41 -1.12
N GLY A 17 15.22 -14.04 0.06
CA GLY A 17 16.23 -13.77 1.09
C GLY A 17 15.87 -12.65 2.08
N PHE A 18 14.64 -12.14 2.09
CA PHE A 18 14.22 -11.14 3.07
C PHE A 18 13.71 -11.81 4.37
N ALA A 19 14.10 -11.27 5.54
CA ALA A 19 13.43 -11.58 6.80
C ALA A 19 12.10 -10.82 6.86
N VAL A 20 10.97 -11.52 6.66
CA VAL A 20 9.66 -10.90 6.51
C VAL A 20 8.82 -11.05 7.77
N GLN A 21 8.35 -9.91 8.29
CA GLN A 21 7.36 -9.81 9.35
C GLN A 21 6.06 -9.24 8.78
N THR A 22 4.93 -9.83 9.15
CA THR A 22 3.61 -9.35 8.74
C THR A 22 2.92 -8.61 9.88
N LEU A 23 2.32 -7.46 9.58
CA LEU A 23 1.56 -6.68 10.52
C LEU A 23 0.06 -6.80 10.22
N SER A 24 -0.71 -7.24 11.21
CA SER A 24 -2.17 -7.20 11.16
C SER A 24 -2.71 -5.93 11.81
N TYR A 25 -3.67 -5.28 11.18
CA TYR A 25 -4.39 -4.14 11.73
C TYR A 25 -5.87 -4.19 11.38
N ARG A 26 -6.67 -3.56 12.22
CA ARG A 26 -8.14 -3.52 12.06
C ARG A 26 -8.51 -2.48 11.02
N THR A 27 -8.57 -2.86 9.76
CA THR A 27 -8.83 -1.97 8.62
C THR A 27 -10.06 -1.08 8.79
N MET A 28 -11.13 -1.63 9.38
CA MET A 28 -12.43 -0.95 9.51
C MET A 28 -12.65 -0.23 10.85
N ARG A 29 -11.74 -0.34 11.82
CA ARG A 29 -12.01 0.12 13.20
C ARG A 29 -10.89 0.94 13.84
N GLY A 30 -9.80 1.20 13.12
CA GLY A 30 -8.68 1.97 13.66
C GLY A 30 -8.56 3.34 13.04
N THR A 31 -8.16 4.33 13.82
CA THR A 31 -7.75 5.65 13.35
C THR A 31 -6.37 5.59 12.69
N LEU A 32 -6.03 6.58 11.87
CA LEU A 32 -4.68 6.66 11.30
C LEU A 32 -3.60 6.71 12.40
N ALA A 33 -3.84 7.47 13.47
CA ALA A 33 -2.91 7.58 14.59
C ALA A 33 -2.61 6.22 15.24
N GLU A 34 -3.64 5.39 15.48
CA GLU A 34 -3.49 4.03 16.01
C GLU A 34 -2.72 3.13 15.04
N HIS A 35 -2.98 3.24 13.74
CA HIS A 35 -2.23 2.46 12.74
C HIS A 35 -0.75 2.85 12.70
N LEU A 36 -0.45 4.16 12.75
CA LEU A 36 0.93 4.65 12.78
C LEU A 36 1.66 4.26 14.06
N ALA A 37 0.99 4.34 15.22
CA ALA A 37 1.55 3.87 16.49
C ALA A 37 1.92 2.38 16.43
N ARG A 38 1.01 1.56 15.90
CA ARG A 38 1.24 0.12 15.76
C ARG A 38 2.38 -0.23 14.80
N VAL A 39 2.53 0.53 13.70
CA VAL A 39 3.68 0.38 12.80
C VAL A 39 4.97 0.74 13.52
N ALA A 40 4.98 1.88 14.25
CA ALA A 40 6.13 2.34 15.02
C ALA A 40 6.57 1.33 16.10
N GLU A 41 5.62 0.83 16.89
CA GLU A 41 5.87 -0.22 17.91
C GLU A 41 6.48 -1.48 17.28
N ARG A 42 5.92 -1.91 16.14
CA ARG A 42 6.45 -3.11 15.47
C ARG A 42 7.86 -2.91 14.94
N ILE A 43 8.15 -1.74 14.38
CA ILE A 43 9.48 -1.39 13.88
C ILE A 43 10.47 -1.27 15.04
N ALA A 44 10.08 -0.64 16.15
CA ALA A 44 10.93 -0.51 17.33
C ALA A 44 11.33 -1.86 17.93
N ALA A 45 10.44 -2.87 17.86
CA ALA A 45 10.70 -4.22 18.33
C ALA A 45 11.62 -5.07 17.41
N LEU A 46 12.06 -4.53 16.27
CA LEU A 46 12.95 -5.22 15.33
C LEU A 46 14.39 -4.78 15.54
N GLU A 47 15.30 -5.73 15.68
CA GLU A 47 16.74 -5.47 15.87
C GLU A 47 17.51 -5.32 14.54
N ALA A 48 16.81 -5.45 13.39
CA ALA A 48 17.45 -5.36 12.09
C ALA A 48 18.01 -3.95 11.82
N PRO A 49 19.24 -3.84 11.30
CA PRO A 49 19.89 -2.55 11.01
C PRO A 49 19.31 -1.83 9.78
N ARG A 50 18.57 -2.56 8.94
CA ARG A 50 17.90 -2.02 7.75
C ARG A 50 16.52 -2.62 7.61
N LEU A 51 15.54 -1.76 7.42
CA LEU A 51 14.13 -2.12 7.31
C LEU A 51 13.54 -1.61 5.99
N HIS A 52 12.57 -2.34 5.50
CA HIS A 52 11.78 -1.97 4.34
C HIS A 52 10.30 -2.15 4.64
N LEU A 53 9.45 -1.36 3.99
CA LEU A 53 8.00 -1.46 4.13
C LEU A 53 7.37 -1.98 2.83
N VAL A 54 6.40 -2.86 2.95
CA VAL A 54 5.56 -3.26 1.82
C VAL A 54 4.10 -3.13 2.25
N GLY A 55 3.35 -2.32 1.56
CA GLY A 55 1.95 -2.07 1.87
C GLY A 55 1.05 -2.27 0.65
N HIS A 56 -0.09 -2.95 0.85
CA HIS A 56 -1.11 -3.12 -0.18
C HIS A 56 -2.34 -2.28 0.16
N SER A 57 -2.88 -1.58 -0.84
CA SER A 57 -4.10 -0.77 -0.69
C SER A 57 -3.96 0.23 0.47
N LEU A 58 -4.88 0.27 1.42
CA LEU A 58 -4.78 1.08 2.64
C LEU A 58 -3.45 0.88 3.40
N GLY A 59 -2.87 -0.33 3.37
CA GLY A 59 -1.58 -0.60 4.00
C GLY A 59 -0.42 0.19 3.42
N GLY A 60 -0.46 0.48 2.11
CA GLY A 60 0.53 1.34 1.48
C GLY A 60 0.32 2.82 1.84
N VAL A 61 -0.93 3.27 1.97
CA VAL A 61 -1.23 4.63 2.46
C VAL A 61 -0.71 4.80 3.88
N ILE A 62 -0.93 3.82 4.77
CA ILE A 62 -0.40 3.83 6.14
C ILE A 62 1.13 3.85 6.13
N ALA A 63 1.78 3.04 5.28
CA ALA A 63 3.23 3.00 5.16
C ALA A 63 3.79 4.36 4.72
N LEU A 64 3.17 5.01 3.72
CA LEU A 64 3.56 6.35 3.26
C LEU A 64 3.39 7.38 4.38
N ARG A 65 2.25 7.38 5.08
CA ARG A 65 2.01 8.30 6.22
C ARG A 65 2.99 8.07 7.36
N TYR A 66 3.42 6.83 7.59
CA TYR A 66 4.46 6.53 8.56
C TYR A 66 5.80 7.18 8.17
N LEU A 67 6.21 7.06 6.90
CA LEU A 67 7.43 7.71 6.40
C LEU A 67 7.40 9.23 6.55
N GLN A 68 6.24 9.84 6.37
CA GLN A 68 6.06 11.29 6.48
C GLN A 68 6.10 11.82 7.92
N ARG A 69 5.65 11.04 8.89
CA ARG A 69 5.39 11.55 10.25
C ARG A 69 6.29 10.98 11.34
N ARG A 70 6.75 9.74 11.21
CA ARG A 70 7.38 8.99 12.31
C ARG A 70 8.50 8.06 11.88
N ALA A 71 9.09 8.26 10.73
CA ALA A 71 10.01 7.29 10.16
C ALA A 71 11.23 6.99 11.04
N ASP A 72 11.38 5.73 11.38
CA ASP A 72 12.61 5.19 11.97
C ASP A 72 13.77 5.30 10.95
N PRO A 73 14.96 5.77 11.35
CA PRO A 73 16.09 5.98 10.44
C PRO A 73 16.60 4.68 9.78
N ARG A 74 16.27 3.51 10.32
CA ARG A 74 16.59 2.21 9.71
C ARG A 74 15.74 1.88 8.49
N VAL A 75 14.58 2.53 8.33
CA VAL A 75 13.74 2.34 7.15
C VAL A 75 14.43 3.00 5.94
N ARG A 76 14.53 2.26 4.84
CA ARG A 76 15.19 2.73 3.61
C ARG A 76 14.26 2.82 2.43
N ARG A 77 13.46 1.77 2.21
CA ARG A 77 12.59 1.66 1.03
C ARG A 77 11.19 1.25 1.40
N ALA A 78 10.24 1.71 0.59
CA ALA A 78 8.86 1.24 0.67
C ALA A 78 8.33 0.87 -0.72
N VAL A 79 7.54 -0.20 -0.81
CA VAL A 79 6.79 -0.58 -2.01
C VAL A 79 5.30 -0.53 -1.71
N LEU A 80 4.59 0.26 -2.51
CA LEU A 80 3.16 0.50 -2.40
C LEU A 80 2.45 -0.28 -3.52
N LEU A 81 1.62 -1.26 -3.16
CA LEU A 81 0.93 -2.15 -4.09
C LEU A 81 -0.54 -1.72 -4.20
N GLY A 82 -0.97 -1.23 -5.35
CA GLY A 82 -2.35 -0.80 -5.58
C GLY A 82 -2.85 0.18 -4.52
N SER A 83 -2.00 1.12 -4.08
CA SER A 83 -2.30 2.03 -2.98
C SER A 83 -2.70 3.41 -3.50
N PRO A 84 -3.91 3.90 -3.19
CA PRO A 84 -4.41 5.17 -3.70
C PRO A 84 -3.88 6.34 -2.86
N VAL A 85 -2.61 6.69 -3.09
CA VAL A 85 -1.87 7.70 -2.32
C VAL A 85 -2.20 9.13 -2.74
N ALA A 86 -2.73 9.33 -3.94
CA ALA A 86 -3.19 10.62 -4.45
C ALA A 86 -4.72 10.86 -4.22
N GLY A 87 -5.33 10.07 -3.33
CA GLY A 87 -6.77 10.07 -3.08
C GLY A 87 -7.41 8.76 -3.56
N CYS A 88 -8.61 8.46 -3.10
CA CYS A 88 -9.32 7.22 -3.44
C CYS A 88 -10.76 7.53 -3.89
N ARG A 89 -10.99 7.53 -5.21
CA ARG A 89 -12.32 7.74 -5.81
C ARG A 89 -13.34 6.72 -5.33
N ALA A 90 -12.93 5.45 -5.27
CA ALA A 90 -13.82 4.38 -4.81
C ALA A 90 -14.27 4.60 -3.36
N ALA A 91 -13.37 5.04 -2.46
CA ALA A 91 -13.73 5.36 -1.09
C ALA A 91 -14.61 6.63 -1.00
N ALA A 92 -14.33 7.64 -1.83
CA ALA A 92 -15.14 8.86 -1.89
C ALA A 92 -16.57 8.58 -2.42
N ASP A 93 -16.71 7.75 -3.44
CA ASP A 93 -18.00 7.34 -3.98
C ASP A 93 -18.78 6.50 -2.97
N LEU A 94 -18.10 5.55 -2.31
CA LEU A 94 -18.71 4.75 -1.27
C LEU A 94 -19.18 5.61 -0.09
N ALA A 95 -18.38 6.59 0.36
CA ALA A 95 -18.76 7.51 1.44
C ALA A 95 -20.02 8.31 1.13
N ARG A 96 -20.28 8.61 -0.15
CA ARG A 96 -21.48 9.33 -0.60
C ARG A 96 -22.72 8.43 -0.71
N SER A 97 -22.55 7.11 -0.72
CA SER A 97 -23.67 6.16 -0.79
C SER A 97 -24.34 5.98 0.57
N SER A 98 -25.64 5.61 0.56
CA SER A 98 -26.38 5.31 1.79
C SER A 98 -25.70 4.17 2.55
N GLY A 99 -25.30 4.43 3.80
CA GLY A 99 -24.57 3.45 4.63
C GLY A 99 -23.08 3.27 4.29
N GLY A 100 -22.55 3.94 3.27
CA GLY A 100 -21.17 3.79 2.84
C GLY A 100 -20.14 4.23 3.88
N GLU A 101 -20.44 5.27 4.66
CA GLU A 101 -19.57 5.67 5.77
C GLU A 101 -19.46 4.57 6.84
N LEU A 102 -20.54 3.86 7.12
CA LEU A 102 -20.55 2.72 8.05
C LEU A 102 -19.68 1.58 7.50
N LEU A 103 -19.71 1.33 6.19
CA LEU A 103 -18.87 0.33 5.52
C LEU A 103 -17.38 0.70 5.54
N LEU A 104 -17.04 1.97 5.41
CA LEU A 104 -15.65 2.45 5.52
C LEU A 104 -15.17 2.47 6.97
N GLY A 105 -16.10 2.67 7.92
CA GLY A 105 -15.79 2.65 9.35
C GLY A 105 -14.63 3.58 9.72
N GLY A 106 -13.73 3.13 10.58
CA GLY A 106 -12.55 3.89 11.03
C GLY A 106 -11.57 4.26 9.91
N SER A 107 -11.58 3.54 8.77
CA SER A 107 -10.73 3.89 7.63
C SER A 107 -11.15 5.18 6.93
N LEU A 108 -12.38 5.65 7.15
CA LEU A 108 -12.88 6.90 6.57
C LEU A 108 -11.98 8.10 6.90
N GLY A 109 -11.46 8.16 8.13
CA GLY A 109 -10.52 9.20 8.55
C GLY A 109 -9.22 9.22 7.73
N VAL A 110 -8.71 8.04 7.36
CA VAL A 110 -7.52 7.92 6.50
C VAL A 110 -7.77 8.49 5.10
N TRP A 111 -8.97 8.25 4.55
CA TRP A 111 -9.33 8.72 3.21
C TRP A 111 -9.70 10.21 3.14
N ARG A 112 -10.12 10.79 4.26
CA ARG A 112 -10.47 12.22 4.39
C ARG A 112 -9.26 13.12 4.66
N GLU A 113 -8.16 12.58 5.16
CA GLU A 113 -6.97 13.39 5.39
C GLU A 113 -6.38 13.90 4.06
N PRO A 114 -5.98 15.18 3.99
CA PRO A 114 -5.29 15.72 2.83
C PRO A 114 -4.08 14.85 2.47
N VAL A 115 -3.92 14.61 1.19
CA VAL A 115 -2.79 13.84 0.68
C VAL A 115 -1.57 14.77 0.65
N ASP A 116 -0.73 14.69 1.68
CA ASP A 116 0.63 15.19 1.57
C ASP A 116 1.42 14.20 0.72
N VAL A 117 1.99 14.68 -0.38
CA VAL A 117 2.76 13.87 -1.32
C VAL A 117 4.27 14.08 -1.17
N SER A 118 4.69 14.82 -0.15
CA SER A 118 6.10 14.97 0.20
C SER A 118 6.61 13.74 0.95
N VAL A 119 7.82 13.34 0.66
CA VAL A 119 8.57 12.28 1.38
C VAL A 119 9.99 12.75 1.52
N ASP A 120 10.57 12.57 2.70
CA ASP A 120 11.98 12.87 2.92
C ASP A 120 12.84 12.08 1.90
N PRO A 121 13.73 12.73 1.14
CA PRO A 121 14.54 12.12 0.07
C PRO A 121 15.41 10.93 0.49
N ARG A 122 15.65 10.75 1.81
CA ARG A 122 16.35 9.56 2.32
C ARG A 122 15.57 8.27 2.15
N PHE A 123 14.23 8.34 1.93
CA PHE A 123 13.38 7.18 1.70
C PHE A 123 13.09 7.03 0.21
N GLU A 124 13.37 5.87 -0.32
CA GLU A 124 13.04 5.53 -1.69
C GLU A 124 11.70 4.80 -1.72
N VAL A 125 10.72 5.38 -2.40
CA VAL A 125 9.36 4.83 -2.49
C VAL A 125 9.07 4.41 -3.92
N GLY A 126 8.69 3.15 -4.12
CA GLY A 126 8.20 2.61 -5.38
C GLY A 126 6.71 2.28 -5.30
N ALA A 127 5.99 2.43 -6.39
CA ALA A 127 4.60 2.01 -6.46
C ALA A 127 4.35 1.06 -7.64
N ILE A 128 3.55 0.01 -7.39
CA ILE A 128 3.04 -0.88 -8.44
C ILE A 128 1.54 -0.70 -8.54
N ALA A 129 1.07 -0.33 -9.72
CA ALA A 129 -0.34 -0.21 -10.06
C ALA A 129 -0.83 -1.41 -10.88
N GLY A 130 -2.05 -1.86 -10.62
CA GLY A 130 -2.75 -2.80 -11.48
C GLY A 130 -3.58 -2.11 -12.55
N THR A 131 -3.78 -2.77 -13.68
CA THR A 131 -4.53 -2.21 -14.81
C THR A 131 -5.69 -3.09 -15.27
N VAL A 132 -5.93 -4.21 -14.60
CA VAL A 132 -7.03 -5.13 -14.92
C VAL A 132 -8.17 -4.96 -13.92
N ALA A 133 -9.26 -4.37 -14.38
CA ALA A 133 -10.48 -4.20 -13.60
C ALA A 133 -11.21 -5.55 -13.44
N PHE A 134 -10.78 -6.35 -12.47
CA PHE A 134 -11.41 -7.63 -12.12
C PHE A 134 -11.83 -7.68 -10.67
N GLY A 135 -13.05 -8.17 -10.37
CA GLY A 135 -13.55 -8.37 -9.01
C GLY A 135 -14.76 -7.49 -8.64
N LEU A 136 -15.18 -7.57 -7.37
CA LEU A 136 -16.40 -6.94 -6.85
C LEU A 136 -16.41 -5.40 -6.93
N GLY A 137 -15.25 -4.75 -6.97
CA GLY A 137 -15.15 -3.29 -7.08
C GLY A 137 -15.77 -2.73 -8.37
N ARG A 138 -15.82 -3.53 -9.44
CA ARG A 138 -16.46 -3.18 -10.71
C ARG A 138 -17.99 -3.04 -10.59
N MET A 139 -18.60 -3.64 -9.57
CA MET A 139 -20.05 -3.56 -9.32
C MET A 139 -20.42 -2.32 -8.49
N VAL A 140 -19.48 -1.74 -7.76
CA VAL A 140 -19.75 -0.65 -6.81
C VAL A 140 -19.48 0.72 -7.40
N THR A 141 -18.46 0.85 -8.26
CA THR A 141 -18.09 2.14 -8.87
C THR A 141 -17.64 1.98 -10.32
N ARG A 142 -18.04 2.94 -11.18
CA ARG A 142 -17.51 3.05 -12.55
C ARG A 142 -16.22 3.86 -12.53
N LEU A 143 -15.12 3.21 -12.17
CA LEU A 143 -13.82 3.86 -12.13
C LEU A 143 -13.28 4.16 -13.54
N PRO A 144 -12.63 5.33 -13.74
CA PRO A 144 -11.86 5.61 -14.94
C PRO A 144 -10.81 4.53 -15.23
N LYS A 145 -10.55 4.27 -16.50
CA LYS A 145 -9.48 3.36 -16.91
C LYS A 145 -8.17 4.13 -17.17
N PRO A 146 -6.99 3.52 -16.96
CA PRO A 146 -6.80 2.18 -16.42
C PRO A 146 -6.99 2.11 -14.89
N ASN A 147 -7.52 0.99 -14.40
CA ASN A 147 -7.69 0.72 -12.96
C ASN A 147 -7.55 -0.79 -12.68
N ASP A 148 -7.34 -1.16 -11.42
CA ASP A 148 -7.21 -2.55 -10.97
C ASP A 148 -8.53 -3.17 -10.46
N GLY A 149 -9.64 -2.46 -10.63
CA GLY A 149 -10.97 -2.80 -10.11
C GLY A 149 -11.33 -2.08 -8.80
N VAL A 150 -10.38 -1.43 -8.12
CA VAL A 150 -10.58 -0.67 -6.88
C VAL A 150 -9.89 0.69 -6.92
N VAL A 151 -8.68 0.75 -7.50
CA VAL A 151 -7.81 1.93 -7.53
C VAL A 151 -7.46 2.26 -8.97
N CYS A 152 -7.57 3.54 -9.33
CA CYS A 152 -7.13 4.03 -10.64
C CYS A 152 -5.60 4.18 -10.68
N LEU A 153 -5.02 4.02 -11.86
CA LEU A 153 -3.58 4.12 -12.05
C LEU A 153 -3.03 5.49 -11.59
N ASP A 154 -3.72 6.57 -11.86
CA ASP A 154 -3.32 7.92 -11.47
C ASP A 154 -3.34 8.12 -9.94
N GLU A 155 -4.23 7.45 -9.22
CA GLU A 155 -4.31 7.48 -7.75
C GLU A 155 -3.09 6.85 -7.06
N THR A 156 -2.31 6.04 -7.79
CA THR A 156 -1.09 5.41 -7.26
C THR A 156 0.17 6.24 -7.45
N LYS A 157 0.06 7.42 -8.08
CA LYS A 157 1.20 8.29 -8.44
C LYS A 157 1.30 9.49 -7.52
N PHE A 158 2.53 9.89 -7.21
CA PHE A 158 2.84 11.18 -6.58
C PHE A 158 4.28 11.62 -6.91
N PRO A 159 4.62 12.93 -6.81
CA PRO A 159 5.89 13.48 -7.31
C PRO A 159 7.14 12.87 -6.70
N ALA A 160 7.12 12.46 -5.42
CA ALA A 160 8.27 11.92 -4.71
C ALA A 160 8.48 10.40 -4.92
N LEU A 161 7.76 9.75 -5.85
CA LEU A 161 8.03 8.35 -6.21
C LEU A 161 9.39 8.23 -6.89
N ARG A 162 10.21 7.30 -6.40
CA ARG A 162 11.47 6.91 -7.02
C ARG A 162 11.22 6.15 -8.33
N ASP A 163 10.24 5.24 -8.34
CA ASP A 163 9.86 4.47 -9.51
C ASP A 163 8.38 4.06 -9.46
N HIS A 164 7.76 3.92 -10.63
CA HIS A 164 6.37 3.51 -10.78
C HIS A 164 6.23 2.47 -11.89
N LEU A 165 5.55 1.35 -11.57
CA LEU A 165 5.33 0.25 -12.51
C LEU A 165 3.84 -0.06 -12.62
N ALA A 166 3.32 -0.12 -13.84
CA ALA A 166 1.97 -0.58 -14.13
C ALA A 166 2.00 -2.02 -14.67
N LEU A 167 1.19 -2.91 -14.11
CA LEU A 167 1.13 -4.32 -14.50
C LEU A 167 -0.31 -4.77 -14.77
N PRO A 168 -0.53 -5.72 -15.69
CA PRO A 168 -1.87 -6.23 -16.03
C PRO A 168 -2.36 -7.21 -14.95
N VAL A 169 -2.68 -6.70 -13.77
CA VAL A 169 -3.14 -7.46 -12.61
C VAL A 169 -4.28 -6.72 -11.91
N GLY A 170 -5.22 -7.47 -11.32
CA GLY A 170 -6.31 -6.92 -10.50
C GLY A 170 -5.88 -6.71 -9.06
N HIS A 171 -6.62 -5.86 -8.34
CA HIS A 171 -6.29 -5.36 -7.00
C HIS A 171 -5.89 -6.46 -5.99
N THR A 172 -6.76 -7.43 -5.77
CA THR A 172 -6.50 -8.50 -4.80
C THR A 172 -5.48 -9.52 -5.33
N LEU A 173 -5.46 -9.74 -6.65
CA LEU A 173 -4.55 -10.70 -7.29
C LEU A 173 -3.08 -10.26 -7.23
N MET A 174 -2.79 -8.99 -7.01
CA MET A 174 -1.43 -8.52 -6.74
C MET A 174 -0.74 -9.32 -5.64
N LEU A 175 -1.47 -9.69 -4.60
CA LEU A 175 -0.92 -10.36 -3.42
C LEU A 175 -0.54 -11.83 -3.67
N ALA A 176 -1.07 -12.43 -4.74
CA ALA A 176 -0.77 -13.80 -5.17
C ALA A 176 0.08 -13.85 -6.46
N SER A 177 0.54 -12.72 -6.97
CA SER A 177 1.27 -12.64 -8.23
C SER A 177 2.77 -12.85 -8.06
N PRO A 178 3.37 -13.87 -8.71
CA PRO A 178 4.83 -14.04 -8.72
C PRO A 178 5.57 -12.86 -9.34
N GLN A 179 4.97 -12.19 -10.32
CA GLN A 179 5.55 -11.03 -10.96
C GLN A 179 5.63 -9.85 -9.98
N ILE A 180 4.55 -9.59 -9.23
CA ILE A 180 4.55 -8.56 -8.18
C ILE A 180 5.61 -8.87 -7.12
N ALA A 181 5.73 -10.11 -6.67
CA ALA A 181 6.73 -10.51 -5.69
C ALA A 181 8.17 -10.25 -6.19
N ARG A 182 8.49 -10.64 -7.43
CA ARG A 182 9.80 -10.38 -8.04
C ARG A 182 10.10 -8.89 -8.20
N GLN A 183 9.13 -8.11 -8.64
CA GLN A 183 9.28 -6.66 -8.78
C GLN A 183 9.46 -5.97 -7.42
N THR A 184 8.68 -6.39 -6.42
CA THR A 184 8.83 -5.91 -5.05
C THR A 184 10.24 -6.20 -4.53
N ALA A 185 10.74 -7.44 -4.68
CA ALA A 185 12.09 -7.82 -4.27
C ALA A 185 13.16 -7.01 -5.00
N ALA A 186 13.01 -6.77 -6.30
CA ALA A 186 13.93 -5.96 -7.10
C ALA A 186 14.03 -4.53 -6.56
N PHE A 187 12.90 -3.88 -6.34
CA PHE A 187 12.87 -2.53 -5.79
C PHE A 187 13.47 -2.47 -4.37
N LEU A 188 13.14 -3.42 -3.51
CA LEU A 188 13.70 -3.45 -2.16
C LEU A 188 15.23 -3.62 -2.14
N ARG A 189 15.82 -4.27 -3.16
CA ARG A 189 17.29 -4.42 -3.30
C ARG A 189 17.93 -3.20 -3.96
N ASN A 190 17.35 -2.69 -5.04
CA ASN A 190 18.04 -1.80 -5.96
C ASN A 190 17.48 -0.37 -5.98
N GLY A 191 16.25 -0.15 -5.49
CA GLY A 191 15.56 1.14 -5.57
C GLY A 191 14.84 1.38 -6.91
N GLU A 192 14.74 0.35 -7.75
CA GLU A 192 14.06 0.40 -9.05
C GLU A 192 13.42 -0.94 -9.41
N PHE A 193 12.36 -0.90 -10.22
CA PHE A 193 11.74 -2.10 -10.78
C PHE A 193 12.51 -2.60 -12.00
N ARG A 194 12.42 -3.91 -12.25
CA ARG A 194 12.99 -4.50 -13.48
C ARG A 194 12.07 -4.19 -14.66
N ARG A 195 12.64 -3.67 -15.73
CA ARG A 195 11.97 -3.45 -17.02
C ARG A 195 12.51 -4.43 -18.04
#